data_af8e851f8ed1ff2a16c2dd17e420e85c
#
_entry.id   af8e851f8ed1ff2a16c2dd17e420e85c
#
_cell.length_a   1.000
_cell.length_b   1.000
_cell.length_c   1.000
_cell.angle_alpha   90.00
_cell.angle_beta   90.00
_cell.angle_gamma   90.00
#
_symmetry.space_group_name_H-M   'P 1'
#
loop_
_entity.id
_entity.type
_entity.pdbx_description
1 polymer ?
#
loop_
_entity_poly.entity_id
_entity_poly.type
_entity_poly.pdbx_seq_one_letter_code
_entity_poly.pdbx_strand_id
1 'polypeptide(L)'
;IKVFRNEEFEKPGPHLEGKKEKLVQRLDHEMIAVVEEVNILTPTIVEVIVKAPLQAKKFHPGQFYRLQNYETNARSVAGSKMMMEGIALTGAWVDVEKGLLGLIILEMWGSSRLCRHLKKGEHVVVMGPTGTPTEIPEGETVLLAGGGLGNAVLFSVAKALKENGNKVIYFAGYRNTIDLFKQDEVEEGTDLVVWSNDFGD
;
A
#
# COMPACT_ATOMS: atom_id res chain seq x y z
N ILE A 1 -22.05 -16.13 19.62
CA ILE A 1 -21.58 -16.83 18.39
C ILE A 1 -22.66 -17.85 18.08
N LYS A 2 -23.39 -17.70 16.94
CA LYS A 2 -24.26 -18.74 16.43
C LYS A 2 -23.43 -19.68 15.57
N VAL A 3 -23.37 -20.94 15.94
CA VAL A 3 -22.78 -22.00 15.14
C VAL A 3 -23.88 -22.54 14.25
N PHE A 4 -23.76 -22.39 12.94
CA PHE A 4 -24.67 -22.97 11.96
C PHE A 4 -24.16 -24.34 11.55
N ARG A 5 -25.08 -25.30 11.36
CA ARG A 5 -24.72 -26.61 10.77
C ARG A 5 -24.49 -26.44 9.28
N ASN A 6 -23.57 -27.23 8.69
CA ASN A 6 -23.24 -27.18 7.26
C ASN A 6 -24.50 -27.25 6.37
N GLU A 7 -25.48 -28.02 6.75
CA GLU A 7 -26.76 -28.22 6.00
C GLU A 7 -27.57 -26.91 5.92
N GLU A 8 -27.44 -26.00 6.89
CA GLU A 8 -28.09 -24.67 6.88
C GLU A 8 -27.32 -23.67 6.00
N PHE A 9 -26.05 -23.92 5.77
CA PHE A 9 -25.20 -23.10 4.89
C PHE A 9 -25.38 -23.46 3.42
N GLU A 10 -25.68 -24.74 3.12
CA GLU A 10 -25.83 -25.26 1.76
C GLU A 10 -27.19 -24.92 1.12
N LYS A 11 -28.19 -24.57 1.91
CA LYS A 11 -29.51 -24.16 1.43
C LYS A 11 -29.85 -22.75 1.86
N PRO A 12 -29.30 -21.74 1.16
CA PRO A 12 -29.73 -20.36 1.42
C PRO A 12 -31.23 -20.27 1.18
N GLY A 13 -31.95 -19.66 2.13
CA GLY A 13 -33.37 -19.42 1.97
C GLY A 13 -33.66 -18.58 0.71
N PRO A 14 -34.87 -18.66 0.14
CA PRO A 14 -35.24 -17.97 -1.11
C PRO A 14 -34.93 -16.47 -1.12
N HIS A 15 -34.94 -15.83 0.06
CA HIS A 15 -34.62 -14.41 0.22
C HIS A 15 -33.12 -14.09 0.10
N LEU A 16 -32.24 -15.08 0.09
CA LEU A 16 -30.79 -14.95 -0.09
C LEU A 16 -30.35 -15.34 -1.50
N GLU A 17 -31.26 -15.91 -2.30
CA GLU A 17 -30.99 -16.29 -3.68
C GLU A 17 -30.58 -15.07 -4.50
N GLY A 18 -29.44 -15.13 -5.19
CA GLY A 18 -28.85 -14.02 -5.93
C GLY A 18 -28.18 -12.92 -5.08
N LYS A 19 -28.36 -12.90 -3.76
CA LYS A 19 -27.64 -11.94 -2.89
C LYS A 19 -26.21 -12.37 -2.64
N LYS A 20 -25.95 -13.67 -2.57
CA LYS A 20 -24.61 -14.22 -2.41
C LYS A 20 -23.75 -13.89 -3.63
N GLU A 21 -24.25 -14.12 -4.82
CA GLU A 21 -23.55 -13.84 -6.07
C GLU A 21 -23.25 -12.33 -6.20
N LYS A 22 -24.22 -11.47 -5.88
CA LYS A 22 -24.01 -10.02 -5.87
C LYS A 22 -22.99 -9.58 -4.83
N LEU A 23 -22.99 -10.21 -3.65
CA LEU A 23 -21.99 -9.93 -2.61
C LEU A 23 -20.60 -10.35 -3.06
N VAL A 24 -20.45 -11.57 -3.62
CA VAL A 24 -19.17 -12.08 -4.13
C VAL A 24 -18.65 -11.16 -5.24
N GLN A 25 -19.49 -10.82 -6.23
CA GLN A 25 -19.11 -9.91 -7.32
C GLN A 25 -18.66 -8.53 -6.79
N ARG A 26 -19.34 -8.02 -5.75
CA ARG A 26 -18.98 -6.78 -5.13
C ARG A 26 -17.65 -6.88 -4.39
N LEU A 27 -17.41 -7.94 -3.62
CA LEU A 27 -16.15 -8.18 -2.93
C LEU A 27 -15.00 -8.33 -3.91
N ASP A 28 -15.20 -9.08 -4.99
CA ASP A 28 -14.22 -9.23 -6.07
C ASP A 28 -13.86 -7.87 -6.68
N HIS A 29 -14.86 -7.06 -6.98
CA HIS A 29 -14.65 -5.73 -7.55
C HIS A 29 -14.01 -4.74 -6.57
N GLU A 30 -14.37 -4.79 -5.29
CA GLU A 30 -13.93 -3.82 -4.28
C GLU A 30 -12.63 -4.19 -3.58
N MET A 31 -12.23 -5.46 -3.56
CA MET A 31 -11.08 -5.92 -2.77
C MET A 31 -9.99 -6.62 -3.57
N ILE A 32 -10.32 -7.22 -4.72
CA ILE A 32 -9.33 -7.93 -5.51
C ILE A 32 -8.53 -6.96 -6.35
N ALA A 33 -7.21 -7.06 -6.21
CA ALA A 33 -6.24 -6.36 -7.01
C ALA A 33 -5.31 -7.35 -7.71
N VAL A 34 -4.57 -6.87 -8.68
CA VAL A 34 -3.57 -7.67 -9.40
C VAL A 34 -2.21 -7.03 -9.23
N VAL A 35 -1.21 -7.81 -8.86
CA VAL A 35 0.18 -7.34 -8.80
C VAL A 35 0.64 -6.96 -10.20
N GLU A 36 1.01 -5.72 -10.40
CA GLU A 36 1.56 -5.22 -11.65
C GLU A 36 3.08 -5.33 -11.67
N GLU A 37 3.72 -5.00 -10.56
CA GLU A 37 5.17 -4.99 -10.45
C GLU A 37 5.62 -5.13 -8.99
N VAL A 38 6.81 -5.69 -8.78
CA VAL A 38 7.48 -5.72 -7.49
C VAL A 38 8.91 -5.23 -7.67
N ASN A 39 9.23 -4.10 -7.06
CA ASN A 39 10.52 -3.44 -7.15
C ASN A 39 11.30 -3.57 -5.84
N ILE A 40 12.54 -4.03 -5.91
CA ILE A 40 13.45 -4.04 -4.77
C ILE A 40 14.12 -2.67 -4.70
N LEU A 41 13.68 -1.80 -3.81
CA LEU A 41 14.20 -0.44 -3.70
C LEU A 41 15.53 -0.40 -2.93
N THR A 42 15.62 -1.19 -1.86
CA THR A 42 16.84 -1.36 -1.05
C THR A 42 16.94 -2.82 -0.60
N PRO A 43 18.01 -3.25 0.08
CA PRO A 43 18.09 -4.61 0.60
C PRO A 43 16.91 -5.04 1.48
N THR A 44 16.24 -4.08 2.12
CA THR A 44 15.15 -4.31 3.09
C THR A 44 13.84 -3.63 2.74
N ILE A 45 13.78 -2.84 1.66
CA ILE A 45 12.57 -2.11 1.26
C ILE A 45 12.13 -2.56 -0.12
N VAL A 46 10.85 -2.90 -0.21
CA VAL A 46 10.20 -3.39 -1.43
C VAL A 46 9.02 -2.50 -1.76
N GLU A 47 8.83 -2.20 -3.02
CA GLU A 47 7.62 -1.59 -3.55
C GLU A 47 6.78 -2.65 -4.26
N VAL A 48 5.52 -2.76 -3.88
CA VAL A 48 4.53 -3.58 -4.57
C VAL A 48 3.54 -2.65 -5.26
N ILE A 49 3.52 -2.69 -6.58
CA ILE A 49 2.57 -1.94 -7.39
C ILE A 49 1.42 -2.88 -7.74
N VAL A 50 0.21 -2.47 -7.40
CA VAL A 50 -1.00 -3.25 -7.68
C VAL A 50 -1.95 -2.47 -8.58
N LYS A 51 -2.60 -3.16 -9.50
CA LYS A 51 -3.73 -2.64 -10.25
C LYS A 51 -4.98 -2.78 -9.40
N ALA A 52 -5.44 -1.66 -8.85
CA ALA A 52 -6.55 -1.54 -7.90
C ALA A 52 -7.33 -0.23 -8.16
N PRO A 53 -8.10 -0.14 -9.27
CA PRO A 53 -8.67 1.13 -9.75
C PRO A 53 -9.57 1.83 -8.74
N LEU A 54 -10.37 1.07 -7.99
CA LEU A 54 -11.26 1.67 -6.98
C LEU A 54 -10.50 2.24 -5.80
N GLN A 55 -9.46 1.52 -5.35
CA GLN A 55 -8.60 1.94 -4.25
C GLN A 55 -7.78 3.17 -4.65
N ALA A 56 -7.21 3.16 -5.86
CA ALA A 56 -6.48 4.30 -6.40
C ALA A 56 -7.36 5.56 -6.51
N LYS A 57 -8.61 5.40 -7.00
CA LYS A 57 -9.56 6.52 -7.14
C LYS A 57 -10.00 7.12 -5.79
N LYS A 58 -10.07 6.30 -4.74
CA LYS A 58 -10.52 6.73 -3.41
C LYS A 58 -9.39 7.20 -2.50
N PHE A 59 -8.16 7.08 -2.94
CA PHE A 59 -6.98 7.43 -2.14
C PHE A 59 -6.90 8.93 -1.86
N HIS A 60 -6.58 9.24 -0.61
CA HIS A 60 -6.11 10.56 -0.18
C HIS A 60 -4.79 10.42 0.57
N PRO A 61 -3.87 11.40 0.45
CA PRO A 61 -2.58 11.36 1.12
C PRO A 61 -2.69 11.10 2.63
N GLY A 62 -1.79 10.26 3.16
CA GLY A 62 -1.79 9.87 4.57
C GLY A 62 -2.64 8.64 4.91
N GLN A 63 -3.43 8.14 3.98
CA GLN A 63 -4.21 6.92 4.19
C GLN A 63 -3.39 5.65 3.98
N PHE A 64 -3.87 4.54 4.51
CA PHE A 64 -3.23 3.23 4.41
C PHE A 64 -4.17 2.15 3.87
N TYR A 65 -3.58 1.05 3.47
CA TYR A 65 -4.25 -0.13 2.92
C TYR A 65 -3.83 -1.38 3.69
N ARG A 66 -4.63 -2.42 3.56
CA ARG A 66 -4.28 -3.75 4.02
C ARG A 66 -4.09 -4.67 2.83
N LEU A 67 -2.90 -5.25 2.71
CA LEU A 67 -2.52 -6.18 1.65
C LEU A 67 -2.45 -7.61 2.19
N GLN A 68 -2.97 -8.56 1.43
CA GLN A 68 -2.93 -9.99 1.74
C GLN A 68 -2.88 -10.80 0.44
N ASN A 69 -2.10 -11.88 0.40
CA ASN A 69 -2.13 -12.80 -0.74
C ASN A 69 -3.26 -13.84 -0.59
N TYR A 70 -3.54 -14.55 -1.69
CA TYR A 70 -4.44 -15.71 -1.65
C TYR A 70 -3.69 -16.98 -1.30
N GLU A 71 -4.28 -17.82 -0.45
CA GLU A 71 -3.74 -19.13 -0.12
C GLU A 71 -3.50 -20.00 -1.36
N THR A 72 -4.42 -19.94 -2.31
CA THR A 72 -4.34 -20.72 -3.56
C THR A 72 -3.12 -20.39 -4.39
N ASN A 73 -2.69 -19.11 -4.37
CA ASN A 73 -1.53 -18.61 -5.10
C ASN A 73 -0.26 -18.64 -4.25
N ALA A 74 -0.38 -18.90 -2.95
CA ALA A 74 0.73 -18.85 -2.04
C ALA A 74 1.80 -19.88 -2.40
N ARG A 75 3.05 -19.43 -2.44
CA ARG A 75 4.22 -20.27 -2.69
C ARG A 75 4.35 -21.33 -1.62
N SER A 76 4.70 -22.55 -2.00
CA SER A 76 5.01 -23.62 -1.05
C SER A 76 6.52 -23.75 -0.88
N VAL A 77 6.96 -23.87 0.38
CA VAL A 77 8.33 -24.16 0.77
C VAL A 77 8.31 -25.33 1.75
N ALA A 78 9.02 -26.40 1.44
CA ALA A 78 9.04 -27.63 2.23
C ALA A 78 7.62 -28.13 2.60
N GLY A 79 6.67 -28.07 1.66
CA GLY A 79 5.29 -28.50 1.85
C GLY A 79 4.37 -27.51 2.58
N SER A 80 4.91 -26.40 3.11
CA SER A 80 4.11 -25.37 3.79
C SER A 80 3.77 -24.23 2.84
N LYS A 81 2.52 -23.79 2.83
CA LYS A 81 2.07 -22.61 2.11
C LYS A 81 2.58 -21.34 2.80
N MET A 82 3.19 -20.44 2.04
CA MET A 82 3.71 -19.16 2.53
C MET A 82 2.61 -18.09 2.47
N MET A 83 1.64 -18.21 3.35
CA MET A 83 0.52 -17.28 3.44
C MET A 83 0.93 -15.99 4.15
N MET A 84 0.51 -14.86 3.57
CA MET A 84 0.63 -13.56 4.20
C MET A 84 -0.60 -13.31 5.07
N GLU A 85 -0.38 -12.94 6.31
CA GLU A 85 -1.41 -12.24 7.08
C GLU A 85 -1.63 -10.85 6.48
N GLY A 86 -2.83 -10.31 6.64
CA GLY A 86 -3.13 -8.97 6.17
C GLY A 86 -2.27 -7.92 6.88
N ILE A 87 -1.34 -7.31 6.16
CA ILE A 87 -0.44 -6.27 6.69
C ILE A 87 -0.94 -4.88 6.32
N ALA A 88 -0.86 -3.95 7.26
CA ALA A 88 -1.17 -2.55 7.03
C ALA A 88 0.03 -1.86 6.35
N LEU A 89 -0.23 -1.21 5.23
CA LEU A 89 0.77 -0.56 4.39
C LEU A 89 0.31 0.84 4.01
N THR A 90 1.22 1.78 4.07
CA THR A 90 0.95 3.14 3.60
C THR A 90 0.82 3.15 2.08
N GLY A 91 -0.20 3.86 1.57
CA GLY A 91 -0.26 4.22 0.17
C GLY A 91 0.82 5.28 -0.12
N ALA A 92 1.84 4.91 -0.89
CA ALA A 92 2.93 5.81 -1.22
C ALA A 92 2.56 6.75 -2.37
N TRP A 93 1.90 6.23 -3.38
CA TRP A 93 1.44 6.98 -4.55
C TRP A 93 0.31 6.25 -5.28
N VAL A 94 -0.39 6.97 -6.14
CA VAL A 94 -1.41 6.42 -7.03
C VAL A 94 -1.27 7.01 -8.44
N ASP A 95 -1.63 6.20 -9.43
CA ASP A 95 -1.92 6.64 -10.80
C ASP A 95 -3.39 6.29 -11.07
N VAL A 96 -4.26 7.30 -10.94
CA VAL A 96 -5.71 7.11 -11.07
C VAL A 96 -6.12 6.72 -12.48
N GLU A 97 -5.43 7.21 -13.51
CA GLU A 97 -5.75 6.92 -14.91
C GLU A 97 -5.47 5.46 -15.25
N LYS A 98 -4.32 4.95 -14.80
CA LYS A 98 -3.95 3.54 -14.97
C LYS A 98 -4.57 2.64 -13.90
N GLY A 99 -5.13 3.21 -12.84
CA GLY A 99 -5.68 2.47 -11.69
C GLY A 99 -4.61 1.75 -10.88
N LEU A 100 -3.43 2.36 -10.76
CA LEU A 100 -2.30 1.80 -10.03
C LEU A 100 -2.18 2.39 -8.62
N LEU A 101 -1.77 1.56 -7.68
CA LEU A 101 -1.46 1.91 -6.31
C LEU A 101 -0.09 1.36 -5.95
N GLY A 102 0.83 2.23 -5.54
CA GLY A 102 2.14 1.87 -5.02
C GLY A 102 2.13 1.73 -3.51
N LEU A 103 2.61 0.59 -3.01
CA LEU A 103 2.74 0.26 -1.59
C LEU A 103 4.21 0.00 -1.29
N ILE A 104 4.77 0.68 -0.29
CA ILE A 104 6.18 0.52 0.11
C ILE A 104 6.23 -0.23 1.44
N ILE A 105 7.03 -1.27 1.49
CA ILE A 105 7.10 -2.24 2.56
C ILE A 105 8.53 -2.36 3.09
N LEU A 106 8.71 -2.20 4.41
CA LEU A 106 9.92 -2.61 5.10
C LEU A 106 9.83 -4.09 5.45
N GLU A 107 10.77 -4.87 4.97
CA GLU A 107 10.87 -6.29 5.26
C GLU A 107 11.45 -6.51 6.66
N MET A 108 10.57 -6.72 7.61
CA MET A 108 10.98 -7.04 8.98
C MET A 108 10.91 -8.55 9.24
N TRP A 109 9.69 -9.10 9.28
CA TRP A 109 9.43 -10.51 9.61
C TRP A 109 8.17 -11.02 8.90
N GLY A 110 8.01 -12.33 8.83
CA GLY A 110 6.78 -12.98 8.38
C GLY A 110 6.23 -12.41 7.08
N SER A 111 5.00 -11.92 7.13
CA SER A 111 4.23 -11.48 5.94
C SER A 111 4.90 -10.34 5.17
N SER A 112 5.61 -9.41 5.82
CA SER A 112 6.30 -8.32 5.13
C SER A 112 7.42 -8.82 4.21
N ARG A 113 8.14 -9.89 4.60
CA ARG A 113 9.16 -10.52 3.77
C ARG A 113 8.59 -11.28 2.58
N LEU A 114 7.34 -11.71 2.66
CA LEU A 114 6.70 -12.42 1.55
C LEU A 114 6.33 -11.49 0.40
N CYS A 115 6.25 -10.18 0.63
CA CYS A 115 5.90 -9.20 -0.39
C CYS A 115 6.85 -9.23 -1.60
N ARG A 116 8.16 -9.44 -1.39
CA ARG A 116 9.14 -9.56 -2.49
C ARG A 116 8.92 -10.78 -3.39
N HIS A 117 8.17 -11.75 -2.92
CA HIS A 117 7.92 -12.99 -3.65
C HIS A 117 6.60 -12.98 -4.42
N LEU A 118 5.81 -11.91 -4.28
CA LEU A 118 4.64 -11.70 -5.12
C LEU A 118 5.07 -11.56 -6.59
N LYS A 119 4.22 -11.99 -7.51
CA LYS A 119 4.53 -12.02 -8.94
C LYS A 119 3.55 -11.18 -9.73
N LYS A 120 4.03 -10.56 -10.80
CA LYS A 120 3.17 -9.91 -11.79
C LYS A 120 2.05 -10.85 -12.23
N GLY A 121 0.82 -10.32 -12.23
CA GLY A 121 -0.40 -11.07 -12.56
C GLY A 121 -0.99 -11.86 -11.39
N GLU A 122 -0.33 -11.91 -10.23
CA GLU A 122 -0.86 -12.56 -9.04
C GLU A 122 -2.01 -11.74 -8.45
N HIS A 123 -3.11 -12.42 -8.12
CA HIS A 123 -4.24 -11.78 -7.44
C HIS A 123 -3.94 -11.64 -5.95
N VAL A 124 -4.24 -10.48 -5.41
CA VAL A 124 -4.09 -10.14 -3.99
C VAL A 124 -5.35 -9.43 -3.49
N VAL A 125 -5.56 -9.46 -2.19
CA VAL A 125 -6.63 -8.67 -1.55
C VAL A 125 -6.04 -7.35 -1.08
N VAL A 126 -6.66 -6.24 -1.50
CA VAL A 126 -6.32 -4.88 -1.05
C VAL A 126 -7.56 -4.24 -0.47
N MET A 127 -7.57 -4.05 0.84
CA MET A 127 -8.65 -3.38 1.56
C MET A 127 -8.23 -1.95 1.91
N GLY A 128 -9.11 -1.01 1.72
CA GLY A 128 -8.87 0.41 1.97
C GLY A 128 -9.34 1.29 0.80
N PRO A 129 -8.98 2.58 0.81
CA PRO A 129 -8.16 3.26 1.82
C PRO A 129 -8.83 3.33 3.20
N THR A 130 -8.01 3.39 4.24
CA THR A 130 -8.43 3.50 5.64
C THR A 130 -7.62 4.60 6.33
N GLY A 131 -8.16 5.18 7.38
CA GLY A 131 -7.57 6.29 8.13
C GLY A 131 -8.05 7.64 7.67
N THR A 132 -7.87 8.63 8.52
CA THR A 132 -8.16 10.03 8.21
C THR A 132 -7.09 10.56 7.27
N PRO A 133 -7.46 11.18 6.14
CA PRO A 133 -6.50 11.84 5.25
C PRO A 133 -5.70 12.92 5.98
N THR A 134 -4.48 13.15 5.53
CA THR A 134 -3.70 14.31 5.95
C THR A 134 -4.38 15.58 5.46
N GLU A 135 -4.53 16.57 6.33
CA GLU A 135 -5.00 17.89 5.96
C GLU A 135 -3.95 18.60 5.10
N ILE A 136 -4.37 19.11 3.95
CA ILE A 136 -3.49 19.81 3.00
C ILE A 136 -3.88 21.30 3.01
N PRO A 137 -3.09 22.18 3.64
CA PRO A 137 -3.33 23.63 3.61
C PRO A 137 -3.09 24.21 2.21
N GLU A 138 -3.38 25.48 2.03
CA GLU A 138 -3.17 26.21 0.78
C GLU A 138 -2.27 27.43 1.03
N GLY A 139 -1.26 27.62 0.16
CA GLY A 139 -0.41 28.81 0.15
C GLY A 139 0.52 28.96 1.35
N GLU A 140 0.80 27.89 2.07
CA GLU A 140 1.66 27.91 3.25
C GLU A 140 3.08 27.41 2.97
N THR A 141 3.98 27.59 3.95
CA THR A 141 5.28 26.91 3.97
C THR A 141 5.16 25.74 4.95
N VAL A 142 5.24 24.53 4.42
CA VAL A 142 5.06 23.28 5.18
C VAL A 142 6.40 22.58 5.34
N LEU A 143 6.71 22.21 6.57
CA LEU A 143 7.87 21.40 6.90
C LEU A 143 7.44 19.94 7.05
N LEU A 144 8.01 19.07 6.23
CA LEU A 144 7.89 17.61 6.35
C LEU A 144 9.15 17.04 7.01
N ALA A 145 8.98 16.09 7.91
CA ALA A 145 10.10 15.37 8.50
C ALA A 145 9.79 13.87 8.51
N GLY A 146 10.60 13.10 7.83
CA GLY A 146 10.47 11.64 7.73
C GLY A 146 11.74 10.91 8.12
N GLY A 147 11.60 9.71 8.70
CA GLY A 147 12.71 8.84 9.06
C GLY A 147 12.50 7.42 8.52
N GLY A 148 13.49 6.89 7.80
CA GLY A 148 13.45 5.54 7.25
C GLY A 148 12.19 5.26 6.44
N LEU A 149 11.44 4.19 6.78
CA LEU A 149 10.18 3.86 6.09
C LEU A 149 9.10 4.95 6.23
N GLY A 150 9.16 5.79 7.28
CA GLY A 150 8.23 6.90 7.46
C GLY A 150 8.22 7.89 6.29
N ASN A 151 9.28 7.92 5.50
CA ASN A 151 9.33 8.72 4.26
C ASN A 151 8.30 8.24 3.22
N ALA A 152 7.91 6.97 3.22
CA ALA A 152 7.00 6.41 2.21
C ALA A 152 5.61 7.09 2.18
N VAL A 153 5.08 7.54 3.31
CA VAL A 153 3.80 8.26 3.35
C VAL A 153 3.94 9.68 2.84
N LEU A 154 5.11 10.27 3.00
CA LEU A 154 5.34 11.68 2.73
C LEU A 154 5.43 11.99 1.23
N PHE A 155 5.66 11.00 0.36
CA PHE A 155 5.66 11.19 -1.10
C PHE A 155 4.32 11.74 -1.59
N SER A 156 3.22 11.08 -1.22
CA SER A 156 1.88 11.52 -1.62
C SER A 156 1.47 12.83 -0.94
N VAL A 157 1.91 13.05 0.30
CA VAL A 157 1.64 14.28 1.05
C VAL A 157 2.41 15.45 0.43
N ALA A 158 3.71 15.30 0.14
CA ALA A 158 4.53 16.34 -0.49
C ALA A 158 3.96 16.76 -1.85
N LYS A 159 3.61 15.78 -2.69
CA LYS A 159 2.99 16.04 -3.99
C LYS A 159 1.69 16.83 -3.85
N ALA A 160 0.79 16.40 -2.96
CA ALA A 160 -0.48 17.10 -2.74
C ALA A 160 -0.30 18.51 -2.19
N LEU A 161 0.67 18.73 -1.32
CA LEU A 161 1.02 20.06 -0.81
C LEU A 161 1.49 20.98 -1.95
N LYS A 162 2.38 20.52 -2.82
CA LYS A 162 2.83 21.31 -3.98
C LYS A 162 1.69 21.60 -4.97
N GLU A 163 0.86 20.63 -5.27
CA GLU A 163 -0.30 20.79 -6.15
C GLU A 163 -1.29 21.83 -5.59
N ASN A 164 -1.35 21.99 -4.25
CA ASN A 164 -2.17 22.97 -3.56
C ASN A 164 -1.45 24.32 -3.28
N GLY A 165 -0.33 24.59 -3.97
CA GLY A 165 0.36 25.87 -3.94
C GLY A 165 1.20 26.15 -2.69
N ASN A 166 1.51 25.11 -1.92
CA ASN A 166 2.38 25.24 -0.74
C ASN A 166 3.86 25.18 -1.14
N LYS A 167 4.70 25.83 -0.31
CA LYS A 167 6.15 25.63 -0.31
C LYS A 167 6.49 24.46 0.61
N VAL A 168 7.18 23.45 0.10
CA VAL A 168 7.50 22.22 0.83
C VAL A 168 8.99 22.16 1.15
N ILE A 169 9.32 22.11 2.43
CA ILE A 169 10.67 21.87 2.94
C ILE A 169 10.67 20.49 3.57
N TYR A 170 11.56 19.59 3.10
CA TYR A 170 11.55 18.19 3.53
C TYR A 170 12.88 17.79 4.17
N PHE A 171 12.80 17.31 5.40
CA PHE A 171 13.89 16.64 6.09
C PHE A 171 13.72 15.13 5.96
N ALA A 172 14.56 14.51 5.13
CA ALA A 172 14.54 13.08 4.84
C ALA A 172 15.70 12.40 5.56
N GLY A 173 15.39 11.73 6.67
CA GLY A 173 16.35 11.02 7.49
C GLY A 173 16.39 9.52 7.16
N TYR A 174 17.59 8.94 7.14
CA TYR A 174 17.81 7.51 6.96
C TYR A 174 18.89 7.01 7.90
N ARG A 175 18.92 5.72 8.15
CA ARG A 175 19.98 5.16 8.97
C ARG A 175 21.30 5.10 8.23
N ASN A 176 21.26 4.63 6.99
CA ASN A 176 22.42 4.50 6.11
C ASN A 176 22.09 5.02 4.72
N THR A 177 23.10 5.38 3.95
CA THR A 177 22.97 5.80 2.54
C THR A 177 22.35 4.69 1.68
N ILE A 178 22.65 3.43 1.96
CA ILE A 178 22.05 2.28 1.25
C ILE A 178 20.54 2.13 1.46
N ASP A 179 19.98 2.77 2.48
CA ASP A 179 18.56 2.72 2.80
C ASP A 179 17.76 3.83 2.09
N LEU A 180 18.43 4.75 1.36
CA LEU A 180 17.75 5.78 0.59
C LEU A 180 16.98 5.15 -0.57
N PHE A 181 15.74 5.60 -0.73
CA PHE A 181 14.86 5.17 -1.83
C PHE A 181 14.01 6.33 -2.33
N LYS A 182 13.63 6.28 -3.61
CA LYS A 182 12.73 7.26 -4.23
C LYS A 182 13.25 8.70 -4.11
N GLN A 183 14.55 8.92 -4.30
CA GLN A 183 15.17 10.25 -4.19
C GLN A 183 14.58 11.23 -5.20
N ASP A 184 14.44 10.82 -6.44
CA ASP A 184 13.90 11.66 -7.51
C ASP A 184 12.48 12.12 -7.19
N GLU A 185 11.62 11.20 -6.69
CA GLU A 185 10.25 11.53 -6.31
C GLU A 185 10.18 12.49 -5.11
N VAL A 186 11.12 12.39 -4.17
CA VAL A 186 11.23 13.35 -3.07
C VAL A 186 11.64 14.71 -3.58
N GLU A 187 12.65 14.79 -4.43
CA GLU A 187 13.17 16.04 -4.98
C GLU A 187 12.14 16.74 -5.87
N GLU A 188 11.43 16.00 -6.71
CA GLU A 188 10.35 16.53 -7.56
C GLU A 188 9.16 17.05 -6.74
N GLY A 189 8.86 16.36 -5.62
CA GLY A 189 7.75 16.71 -4.72
C GLY A 189 8.03 17.86 -3.75
N THR A 190 9.22 18.47 -3.76
CA THR A 190 9.64 19.44 -2.75
C THR A 190 10.31 20.68 -3.35
N ASP A 191 10.40 21.76 -2.58
CA ASP A 191 11.15 22.98 -2.96
C ASP A 191 12.55 22.99 -2.36
N LEU A 192 12.72 22.30 -1.25
CA LEU A 192 13.99 22.09 -0.57
C LEU A 192 13.97 20.76 0.14
N VAL A 193 14.97 19.92 -0.10
CA VAL A 193 15.18 18.69 0.65
C VAL A 193 16.50 18.75 1.42
N VAL A 194 16.45 18.27 2.66
CA VAL A 194 17.63 18.09 3.51
C VAL A 194 17.76 16.61 3.79
N TRP A 195 18.76 15.99 3.16
CA TRP A 195 19.10 14.60 3.39
C TRP A 195 19.95 14.46 4.65
N SER A 196 19.67 13.47 5.46
CA SER A 196 20.46 13.16 6.64
C SER A 196 20.55 11.65 6.87
N ASN A 197 21.68 11.20 7.40
CA ASN A 197 21.86 9.84 7.87
C ASN A 197 22.60 9.82 9.22
N ASP A 198 22.60 8.67 9.90
CA ASP A 198 23.21 8.52 11.23
C ASP A 198 24.75 8.57 11.19
N PHE A 199 25.36 8.38 10.03
CA PHE A 199 26.82 8.29 9.86
C PHE A 199 27.47 9.54 9.28
N GLY A 200 26.69 10.49 8.77
CA GLY A 200 27.17 11.78 8.27
C GLY A 200 27.93 11.70 6.95
N ASP A 201 27.65 10.68 6.12
CA ASP A 201 28.23 10.44 4.79
C ASP A 201 27.25 10.71 3.65
#